data_fa3b1d9cea958ca26604ced93e41ddf4
#
_entry.id   fa3b1d9cea958ca26604ced93e41ddf4
#
_cell.length_a   1.000
_cell.length_b   1.000
_cell.length_c   1.000
_cell.angle_alpha   90.00
_cell.angle_beta   90.00
_cell.angle_gamma   90.00
#
_symmetry.space_group_name_H-M   'P 1'
#
loop_
_entity.id
_entity.type
_entity.pdbx_description
1 polymer ?
#
loop_
_entity_poly.entity_id
_entity_poly.type
_entity_poly.pdbx_seq_one_letter_code
_entity_poly.pdbx_strand_id
1 'polypeptide(L)'
;KKNGRAKYYVLMESLKQDITSGKIKPGDKIPSENRLSEVFQVSRHTVRKALSILENEGLLEASHGLGTFCTDRARNHSSSHNIAVITTYISDYIFPRLIQGMDKILTEKGYSIILKNTGNSQKNEARALDDILTKNIDGLIIEPSKSQIYCRHMHLYESLDRLRIPYVFIQGTYPQMKGKPSIIMDDVQGSYLVTKYLIELGHKKIIGIFKIDDNQGAARHKGYIKAMAEANIPYDPDAVITFHTEDRDTKPSAMVADFIARK
;
A
#
# COMPACT_ATOMS: atom_id res chain seq x y z
N LYS A 1 -0.17 -1.95 34.64
CA LYS A 1 -0.69 -0.74 33.98
C LYS A 1 -1.80 -1.18 33.04
N LYS A 2 -3.09 -0.85 33.36
CA LYS A 2 -4.26 -1.18 32.54
C LYS A 2 -4.15 -0.44 31.21
N ASN A 3 -4.21 -1.21 30.10
CA ASN A 3 -4.26 -0.70 28.74
C ASN A 3 -5.46 0.24 28.56
N GLY A 4 -5.23 1.53 28.32
CA GLY A 4 -6.23 2.58 28.20
C GLY A 4 -6.99 2.63 26.87
N ARG A 5 -7.38 1.47 26.31
CA ARG A 5 -8.27 1.46 25.15
C ARG A 5 -9.68 1.83 25.56
N ALA A 6 -10.30 2.74 24.81
CA ALA A 6 -11.68 3.16 25.09
C ALA A 6 -12.63 1.95 25.13
N LYS A 7 -13.52 1.86 26.12
CA LYS A 7 -14.39 0.69 26.35
C LYS A 7 -15.25 0.32 25.14
N TYR A 8 -15.70 1.31 24.34
CA TYR A 8 -16.45 1.03 23.11
C TYR A 8 -15.59 0.32 22.07
N TYR A 9 -14.29 0.59 22.02
CA TYR A 9 -13.35 -0.04 21.09
C TYR A 9 -13.17 -1.54 21.39
N VAL A 10 -13.07 -1.89 22.65
CA VAL A 10 -12.96 -3.31 23.09
C VAL A 10 -14.21 -4.10 22.70
N LEU A 11 -15.40 -3.53 22.91
CA LEU A 11 -16.66 -4.15 22.48
C LEU A 11 -16.76 -4.28 20.97
N MET A 12 -16.44 -3.21 20.25
CA MET A 12 -16.46 -3.20 18.78
C MET A 12 -15.52 -4.28 18.21
N GLU A 13 -14.26 -4.32 18.67
CA GLU A 13 -13.28 -5.32 18.21
C GLU A 13 -13.72 -6.76 18.53
N SER A 14 -14.30 -7.00 19.70
CA SER A 14 -14.81 -8.33 20.06
C SER A 14 -15.93 -8.78 19.14
N LEU A 15 -16.94 -7.93 18.87
CA LEU A 15 -18.02 -8.25 17.93
C LEU A 15 -17.47 -8.42 16.50
N LYS A 16 -16.56 -7.56 16.08
CA LYS A 16 -15.90 -7.65 14.77
C LYS A 16 -15.16 -8.97 14.62
N GLN A 17 -14.45 -9.41 15.65
CA GLN A 17 -13.75 -10.70 15.66
C GLN A 17 -14.73 -11.88 15.59
N ASP A 18 -15.85 -11.84 16.34
CA ASP A 18 -16.86 -12.88 16.30
C ASP A 18 -17.55 -12.98 14.91
N ILE A 19 -17.75 -11.84 14.23
CA ILE A 19 -18.28 -11.78 12.85
C ILE A 19 -17.23 -12.32 11.86
N THR A 20 -16.00 -11.86 11.92
CA THR A 20 -14.95 -12.25 10.96
C THR A 20 -14.50 -13.70 11.12
N SER A 21 -14.56 -14.25 12.34
CA SER A 21 -14.29 -15.67 12.60
C SER A 21 -15.43 -16.59 12.18
N GLY A 22 -16.60 -16.05 11.81
CA GLY A 22 -17.80 -16.82 11.45
C GLY A 22 -18.57 -17.38 12.67
N LYS A 23 -18.23 -16.95 13.88
CA LYS A 23 -18.97 -17.30 15.10
C LYS A 23 -20.34 -16.60 15.11
N ILE A 24 -20.42 -15.37 14.61
CA ILE A 24 -21.66 -14.67 14.25
C ILE A 24 -21.77 -14.74 12.73
N LYS A 25 -22.81 -15.40 12.25
CA LYS A 25 -23.04 -15.58 10.81
C LYS A 25 -23.89 -14.48 10.22
N PRO A 26 -23.80 -14.21 8.92
CA PRO A 26 -24.78 -13.35 8.23
C PRO A 26 -26.21 -13.77 8.52
N GLY A 27 -27.06 -12.79 8.82
CA GLY A 27 -28.44 -13.00 9.25
C GLY A 27 -28.63 -13.29 10.74
N ASP A 28 -27.56 -13.58 11.49
CA ASP A 28 -27.66 -13.78 12.93
C ASP A 28 -28.00 -12.47 13.64
N LYS A 29 -28.89 -12.54 14.60
CA LYS A 29 -29.25 -11.42 15.45
C LYS A 29 -28.16 -11.16 16.49
N ILE A 30 -27.68 -9.94 16.56
CA ILE A 30 -26.72 -9.50 17.58
C ILE A 30 -27.43 -9.43 18.95
N PRO A 31 -26.76 -9.79 20.06
CA PRO A 31 -27.31 -9.63 21.39
C PRO A 31 -27.80 -8.18 21.62
N SER A 32 -28.90 -8.02 22.34
CA SER A 32 -29.48 -6.70 22.59
C SER A 32 -28.51 -5.75 23.29
N GLU A 33 -28.71 -4.42 23.11
CA GLU A 33 -27.91 -3.39 23.79
C GLU A 33 -27.79 -3.64 25.31
N ASN A 34 -28.87 -4.10 25.94
CA ASN A 34 -28.89 -4.42 27.37
C ASN A 34 -27.96 -5.58 27.68
N ARG A 35 -28.05 -6.64 26.90
CA ARG A 35 -27.20 -7.83 27.07
C ARG A 35 -25.73 -7.53 26.83
N LEU A 36 -25.43 -6.74 25.80
CA LEU A 36 -24.05 -6.28 25.56
C LEU A 36 -23.54 -5.37 26.68
N SER A 37 -24.39 -4.48 27.21
CA SER A 37 -24.06 -3.61 28.34
C SER A 37 -23.71 -4.41 29.59
N GLU A 38 -24.44 -5.49 29.86
CA GLU A 38 -24.17 -6.42 30.98
C GLU A 38 -22.87 -7.22 30.78
N VAL A 39 -22.74 -7.86 29.63
CA VAL A 39 -21.59 -8.75 29.32
C VAL A 39 -20.27 -7.97 29.34
N PHE A 40 -20.23 -6.79 28.74
CA PHE A 40 -19.01 -5.97 28.64
C PHE A 40 -18.87 -4.96 29.75
N GLN A 41 -19.80 -4.87 30.70
CA GLN A 41 -19.82 -3.92 31.81
C GLN A 41 -19.57 -2.46 31.36
N VAL A 42 -20.32 -2.06 30.33
CA VAL A 42 -20.26 -0.72 29.73
C VAL A 42 -21.65 -0.07 29.69
N SER A 43 -21.73 1.26 29.57
CA SER A 43 -23.01 1.96 29.42
C SER A 43 -23.67 1.65 28.07
N ARG A 44 -25.02 1.76 27.99
CA ARG A 44 -25.75 1.63 26.72
C ARG A 44 -25.26 2.61 25.66
N HIS A 45 -24.88 3.82 26.05
CA HIS A 45 -24.29 4.80 25.13
C HIS A 45 -22.98 4.27 24.51
N THR A 46 -22.15 3.60 25.30
CA THR A 46 -20.91 2.97 24.84
C THR A 46 -21.21 1.81 23.86
N VAL A 47 -22.26 1.03 24.14
CA VAL A 47 -22.73 -0.04 23.24
C VAL A 47 -23.21 0.55 21.91
N ARG A 48 -24.10 1.56 21.96
CA ARG A 48 -24.60 2.22 20.73
C ARG A 48 -23.48 2.78 19.87
N LYS A 49 -22.49 3.41 20.48
CA LYS A 49 -21.32 3.91 19.75
C LYS A 49 -20.56 2.78 19.05
N ALA A 50 -20.36 1.64 19.70
CA ALA A 50 -19.70 0.49 19.10
C ALA A 50 -20.53 -0.11 17.94
N LEU A 51 -21.85 -0.28 18.15
CA LEU A 51 -22.74 -0.81 17.11
C LEU A 51 -22.84 0.14 15.92
N SER A 52 -22.97 1.44 16.14
CA SER A 52 -23.00 2.44 15.05
C SER A 52 -21.74 2.42 14.19
N ILE A 53 -20.56 2.18 14.78
CA ILE A 53 -19.33 2.01 14.01
C ILE A 53 -19.41 0.76 13.13
N LEU A 54 -19.88 -0.37 13.68
CA LEU A 54 -20.03 -1.62 12.91
C LEU A 54 -21.13 -1.52 11.85
N GLU A 55 -22.19 -0.75 12.09
CA GLU A 55 -23.23 -0.43 11.10
C GLU A 55 -22.66 0.45 9.97
N ASN A 56 -21.88 1.47 10.30
CA ASN A 56 -21.19 2.31 9.32
C ASN A 56 -20.14 1.52 8.51
N GLU A 57 -19.51 0.53 9.12
CA GLU A 57 -18.63 -0.43 8.44
C GLU A 57 -19.44 -1.45 7.61
N GLY A 58 -20.77 -1.42 7.73
CA GLY A 58 -21.70 -2.33 7.03
C GLY A 58 -21.61 -3.77 7.49
N LEU A 59 -21.04 -4.06 8.65
CA LEU A 59 -21.00 -5.39 9.26
C LEU A 59 -22.31 -5.73 9.98
N LEU A 60 -23.05 -4.71 10.39
CA LEU A 60 -24.33 -4.82 11.04
C LEU A 60 -25.37 -3.96 10.33
N GLU A 61 -26.65 -4.34 10.48
CA GLU A 61 -27.80 -3.57 10.01
C GLU A 61 -28.87 -3.54 11.11
N ALA A 62 -29.31 -2.33 11.46
CA ALA A 62 -30.41 -2.16 12.40
C ALA A 62 -31.76 -2.27 11.67
N SER A 63 -32.59 -3.23 12.08
CA SER A 63 -33.97 -3.37 11.62
C SER A 63 -34.91 -2.84 12.69
N HIS A 64 -35.72 -1.83 12.31
CA HIS A 64 -36.62 -1.12 13.25
C HIS A 64 -37.59 -2.12 13.92
N GLY A 65 -37.59 -2.17 15.26
CA GLY A 65 -38.43 -3.07 16.04
C GLY A 65 -37.95 -4.54 16.10
N LEU A 66 -37.04 -4.95 15.24
CA LEU A 66 -36.56 -6.34 15.17
C LEU A 66 -35.19 -6.53 15.82
N GLY A 67 -34.36 -5.51 15.87
CA GLY A 67 -33.02 -5.53 16.44
C GLY A 67 -31.92 -5.33 15.42
N THR A 68 -30.69 -5.57 15.83
CA THR A 68 -29.49 -5.45 14.96
C THR A 68 -29.05 -6.84 14.50
N PHE A 69 -28.76 -6.98 13.22
CA PHE A 69 -28.40 -8.24 12.57
C PHE A 69 -27.04 -8.12 11.91
N CYS A 70 -26.31 -9.23 11.86
CA CYS A 70 -25.10 -9.35 11.08
C CYS A 70 -25.47 -9.32 9.59
N THR A 71 -24.83 -8.44 8.83
CA THR A 71 -25.07 -8.33 7.39
C THR A 71 -24.35 -9.45 6.63
N ASP A 72 -24.81 -9.74 5.42
CA ASP A 72 -24.17 -10.69 4.51
C ASP A 72 -22.87 -10.12 3.88
N ARG A 73 -22.48 -8.90 4.25
CA ARG A 73 -21.23 -8.26 3.77
C ARG A 73 -19.94 -9.03 4.13
N ALA A 74 -19.99 -9.90 5.13
CA ALA A 74 -18.91 -10.84 5.39
C ALA A 74 -18.81 -11.98 4.35
N ARG A 75 -19.86 -12.20 3.54
CA ARG A 75 -19.94 -13.23 2.48
C ARG A 75 -20.28 -12.68 1.10
N ASN A 76 -21.07 -11.64 1.03
CA ASN A 76 -21.43 -10.98 -0.22
C ASN A 76 -20.77 -9.59 -0.24
N HIS A 77 -19.52 -9.53 -0.70
CA HIS A 77 -19.15 -8.40 -1.52
C HIS A 77 -20.15 -8.40 -2.70
N SER A 78 -21.31 -7.74 -2.53
CA SER A 78 -21.93 -7.21 -3.72
C SER A 78 -20.84 -6.37 -4.36
N SER A 79 -20.35 -6.81 -5.51
CA SER A 79 -19.24 -6.16 -6.19
C SER A 79 -19.53 -4.66 -6.20
N SER A 80 -18.66 -3.88 -5.60
CA SER A 80 -18.79 -2.42 -5.59
C SER A 80 -18.44 -1.86 -6.96
N HIS A 81 -17.85 -2.72 -7.81
CA HIS A 81 -17.25 -2.34 -9.07
C HIS A 81 -16.23 -1.18 -8.93
N ASN A 82 -15.59 -1.07 -7.75
CA ASN A 82 -14.54 -0.10 -7.48
C ASN A 82 -13.22 -0.82 -7.19
N ILE A 83 -12.19 -0.45 -7.92
CA ILE A 83 -10.81 -0.82 -7.65
C ILE A 83 -10.06 0.42 -7.15
N ALA A 84 -9.46 0.34 -5.97
CA ALA A 84 -8.57 1.39 -5.52
C ALA A 84 -7.21 1.26 -6.22
N VAL A 85 -6.64 2.40 -6.62
CA VAL A 85 -5.29 2.49 -7.19
C VAL A 85 -4.53 3.54 -6.39
N ILE A 86 -3.50 3.11 -5.66
CA ILE A 86 -2.63 4.00 -4.89
C ILE A 86 -1.27 4.01 -5.57
N THR A 87 -0.82 5.19 -6.01
CA THR A 87 0.48 5.37 -6.67
C THR A 87 1.31 6.43 -5.96
N THR A 88 2.62 6.36 -6.14
CA THR A 88 3.53 7.39 -5.59
C THR A 88 3.40 8.71 -6.32
N TYR A 89 3.13 8.67 -7.62
CA TYR A 89 2.89 9.84 -8.47
C TYR A 89 1.73 9.56 -9.44
N ILE A 90 1.11 10.62 -9.97
CA ILE A 90 0.02 10.51 -10.96
C ILE A 90 0.46 11.05 -12.32
N SER A 91 1.10 12.23 -12.32
CA SER A 91 1.43 12.99 -13.53
C SER A 91 2.86 12.77 -14.03
N ASP A 92 3.71 12.13 -13.23
CA ASP A 92 5.12 11.99 -13.53
C ASP A 92 5.44 10.70 -14.27
N TYR A 93 6.39 10.78 -15.20
CA TYR A 93 7.14 9.67 -15.79
C TYR A 93 6.23 8.61 -16.45
N ILE A 94 6.18 7.39 -15.91
CA ILE A 94 5.40 6.28 -16.48
C ILE A 94 3.95 6.23 -15.99
N PHE A 95 3.63 6.92 -14.89
CA PHE A 95 2.34 6.78 -14.23
C PHE A 95 1.12 7.14 -15.08
N PRO A 96 1.14 8.21 -15.91
CA PRO A 96 0.00 8.51 -16.76
C PRO A 96 -0.37 7.34 -17.69
N ARG A 97 0.62 6.70 -18.31
CA ARG A 97 0.40 5.54 -19.19
C ARG A 97 -0.04 4.29 -18.44
N LEU A 98 0.55 4.08 -17.24
CA LEU A 98 0.19 2.95 -16.39
C LEU A 98 -1.26 3.07 -15.91
N ILE A 99 -1.65 4.25 -15.42
CA ILE A 99 -3.02 4.55 -14.97
C ILE A 99 -4.00 4.41 -16.15
N GLN A 100 -3.66 4.96 -17.32
CA GLN A 100 -4.49 4.83 -18.53
C GLN A 100 -4.68 3.37 -18.92
N GLY A 101 -3.62 2.55 -18.83
CA GLY A 101 -3.72 1.10 -19.13
C GLY A 101 -4.61 0.36 -18.15
N MET A 102 -4.50 0.67 -16.84
CA MET A 102 -5.37 0.11 -15.82
C MET A 102 -6.82 0.55 -16.02
N ASP A 103 -7.06 1.84 -16.25
CA ASP A 103 -8.40 2.40 -16.45
C ASP A 103 -9.11 1.75 -17.64
N LYS A 104 -8.42 1.60 -18.77
CA LYS A 104 -8.97 0.95 -19.95
C LYS A 104 -9.49 -0.46 -19.63
N ILE A 105 -8.66 -1.31 -19.02
CA ILE A 105 -9.01 -2.71 -18.74
C ILE A 105 -10.10 -2.80 -17.65
N LEU A 106 -10.02 -1.96 -16.63
CA LEU A 106 -11.00 -1.97 -15.55
C LEU A 106 -12.36 -1.48 -16.03
N THR A 107 -12.41 -0.41 -16.85
CA THR A 107 -13.65 0.11 -17.45
C THR A 107 -14.30 -0.93 -18.38
N GLU A 108 -13.52 -1.63 -19.22
CA GLU A 108 -14.02 -2.70 -20.09
C GLU A 108 -14.65 -3.85 -19.27
N LYS A 109 -14.23 -4.04 -18.02
CA LYS A 109 -14.77 -5.03 -17.09
C LYS A 109 -15.86 -4.48 -16.16
N GLY A 110 -16.28 -3.24 -16.34
CA GLY A 110 -17.34 -2.59 -15.54
C GLY A 110 -16.87 -2.10 -14.18
N TYR A 111 -15.54 -1.91 -13.97
CA TYR A 111 -14.99 -1.34 -12.75
C TYR A 111 -14.66 0.13 -12.90
N SER A 112 -14.81 0.88 -11.82
CA SER A 112 -14.34 2.26 -11.67
C SER A 112 -13.05 2.32 -10.84
N ILE A 113 -12.21 3.32 -11.10
CA ILE A 113 -10.97 3.53 -10.34
C ILE A 113 -11.18 4.59 -9.25
N ILE A 114 -10.77 4.27 -8.02
CA ILE A 114 -10.56 5.24 -6.95
C ILE A 114 -9.05 5.52 -6.85
N LEU A 115 -8.60 6.62 -7.43
CA LEU A 115 -7.18 6.97 -7.51
C LEU A 115 -6.72 7.77 -6.30
N LYS A 116 -5.58 7.39 -5.71
CA LYS A 116 -4.89 8.11 -4.63
C LYS A 116 -3.41 8.31 -4.96
N ASN A 117 -2.89 9.46 -4.55
CA ASN A 117 -1.48 9.82 -4.69
C ASN A 117 -0.83 9.95 -3.31
N THR A 118 0.33 9.33 -3.14
CA THR A 118 1.07 9.38 -1.87
C THR A 118 2.24 10.37 -1.88
N GLY A 119 2.70 10.81 -3.04
CA GLY A 119 3.94 11.59 -3.17
C GLY A 119 5.16 10.85 -2.63
N ASN A 120 5.15 9.51 -2.70
CA ASN A 120 6.16 8.62 -2.13
C ASN A 120 6.37 8.80 -0.61
N SER A 121 5.31 9.09 0.12
CA SER A 121 5.30 9.29 1.59
C SER A 121 4.52 8.18 2.27
N GLN A 122 5.18 7.41 3.16
CA GLN A 122 4.52 6.38 3.96
C GLN A 122 3.38 6.93 4.83
N LYS A 123 3.50 8.19 5.28
CA LYS A 123 2.42 8.87 6.04
C LYS A 123 1.18 9.10 5.17
N ASN A 124 1.38 9.51 3.92
CA ASN A 124 0.27 9.72 2.98
C ASN A 124 -0.31 8.39 2.51
N GLU A 125 0.52 7.36 2.34
CA GLU A 125 0.07 6.00 2.04
C GLU A 125 -0.83 5.46 3.16
N ALA A 126 -0.42 5.60 4.43
CA ALA A 126 -1.25 5.22 5.57
C ALA A 126 -2.61 5.93 5.56
N ARG A 127 -2.64 7.23 5.28
CA ARG A 127 -3.90 8.00 5.15
C ARG A 127 -4.75 7.54 3.96
N ALA A 128 -4.11 7.21 2.83
CA ALA A 128 -4.81 6.70 1.67
C ALA A 128 -5.43 5.33 1.95
N LEU A 129 -4.71 4.44 2.62
CA LEU A 129 -5.21 3.14 3.05
C LEU A 129 -6.36 3.25 4.06
N ASP A 130 -6.23 4.13 5.07
CA ASP A 130 -7.32 4.42 6.02
C ASP A 130 -8.59 4.88 5.30
N ASP A 131 -8.46 5.83 4.36
CA ASP A 131 -9.61 6.31 3.58
C ASP A 131 -10.22 5.21 2.70
N ILE A 132 -9.39 4.38 2.07
CA ILE A 132 -9.86 3.27 1.23
C ILE A 132 -10.56 2.20 2.06
N LEU A 133 -10.09 1.89 3.26
CA LEU A 133 -10.71 0.92 4.17
C LEU A 133 -12.12 1.34 4.63
N THR A 134 -12.46 2.64 4.55
CA THR A 134 -13.82 3.13 4.81
C THR A 134 -14.75 3.04 3.60
N LYS A 135 -14.20 2.75 2.42
CA LYS A 135 -14.95 2.67 1.15
C LYS A 135 -15.25 1.22 0.80
N ASN A 136 -16.32 1.02 0.03
CA ASN A 136 -16.59 -0.28 -0.54
C ASN A 136 -15.74 -0.43 -1.81
N ILE A 137 -14.72 -1.30 -1.76
CA ILE A 137 -13.84 -1.63 -2.89
C ILE A 137 -13.71 -3.13 -3.05
N ASP A 138 -13.56 -3.59 -4.28
CA ASP A 138 -13.40 -5.01 -4.61
C ASP A 138 -11.92 -5.44 -4.64
N GLY A 139 -11.01 -4.49 -4.70
CA GLY A 139 -9.57 -4.77 -4.70
C GLY A 139 -8.73 -3.50 -4.68
N LEU A 140 -7.42 -3.68 -4.50
CA LEU A 140 -6.44 -2.61 -4.43
C LEU A 140 -5.22 -2.92 -5.30
N ILE A 141 -4.82 -1.96 -6.13
CA ILE A 141 -3.52 -1.92 -6.79
C ILE A 141 -2.69 -0.85 -6.10
N ILE A 142 -1.52 -1.19 -5.60
CA ILE A 142 -0.73 -0.26 -4.80
C ILE A 142 0.76 -0.28 -5.13
N GLU A 143 1.31 0.91 -5.35
CA GLU A 143 2.75 1.13 -5.33
C GLU A 143 3.16 1.55 -3.91
N PRO A 144 4.01 0.76 -3.22
CA PRO A 144 4.40 1.06 -1.84
C PRO A 144 5.38 2.24 -1.79
N SER A 145 5.08 3.20 -0.92
CA SER A 145 5.91 4.40 -0.74
C SER A 145 7.21 4.07 -0.01
N LYS A 146 8.34 4.55 -0.54
CA LYS A 146 9.67 4.27 0.02
C LYS A 146 9.86 2.79 0.30
N SER A 147 9.63 1.99 -0.73
CA SER A 147 9.54 0.53 -0.67
C SER A 147 10.81 -0.17 -0.16
N GLN A 148 11.96 0.52 -0.15
CA GLN A 148 13.20 0.01 0.43
C GLN A 148 13.22 0.09 1.97
N ILE A 149 12.33 0.89 2.57
CA ILE A 149 12.25 1.10 4.01
C ILE A 149 11.11 0.22 4.58
N TYR A 150 11.26 -0.21 5.84
CA TYR A 150 10.21 -0.97 6.54
C TYR A 150 8.89 -0.20 6.60
N CYS A 151 7.80 -0.88 6.28
CA CYS A 151 6.45 -0.34 6.40
C CYS A 151 6.10 -0.09 7.88
N ARG A 152 5.66 1.13 8.20
CA ARG A 152 5.28 1.52 9.57
C ARG A 152 3.81 1.30 9.89
N HIS A 153 2.98 1.05 8.87
CA HIS A 153 1.53 0.92 8.95
C HIS A 153 1.03 -0.47 8.52
N MET A 154 1.77 -1.52 8.90
CA MET A 154 1.44 -2.92 8.60
C MET A 154 0.01 -3.29 8.98
N HIS A 155 -0.50 -2.75 10.10
CA HIS A 155 -1.85 -3.00 10.59
C HIS A 155 -2.96 -2.65 9.58
N LEU A 156 -2.71 -1.73 8.64
CA LEU A 156 -3.65 -1.39 7.57
C LEU A 156 -3.71 -2.49 6.50
N TYR A 157 -2.56 -3.06 6.15
CA TYR A 157 -2.51 -4.22 5.26
C TYR A 157 -3.10 -5.48 5.91
N GLU A 158 -2.85 -5.68 7.20
CA GLU A 158 -3.53 -6.74 7.98
C GLU A 158 -5.04 -6.54 8.02
N SER A 159 -5.52 -5.28 7.97
CA SER A 159 -6.94 -4.98 7.86
C SER A 159 -7.50 -5.34 6.49
N LEU A 160 -6.77 -5.10 5.39
CA LEU A 160 -7.15 -5.58 4.06
C LEU A 160 -7.27 -7.12 4.04
N ASP A 161 -6.28 -7.82 4.61
CA ASP A 161 -6.28 -9.28 4.71
C ASP A 161 -7.50 -9.79 5.53
N ARG A 162 -7.80 -9.15 6.67
CA ARG A 162 -8.97 -9.48 7.52
C ARG A 162 -10.30 -9.25 6.80
N LEU A 163 -10.41 -8.15 6.05
CA LEU A 163 -11.59 -7.82 5.26
C LEU A 163 -11.66 -8.61 3.94
N ARG A 164 -10.65 -9.45 3.67
CA ARG A 164 -10.51 -10.23 2.43
C ARG A 164 -10.55 -9.37 1.17
N ILE A 165 -10.04 -8.15 1.26
CA ILE A 165 -9.85 -7.26 0.12
C ILE A 165 -8.55 -7.69 -0.57
N PRO A 166 -8.62 -8.25 -1.80
CA PRO A 166 -7.42 -8.64 -2.52
C PRO A 166 -6.61 -7.41 -2.91
N TYR A 167 -5.29 -7.52 -2.83
CA TYR A 167 -4.41 -6.45 -3.29
C TYR A 167 -3.18 -6.98 -4.00
N VAL A 168 -2.67 -6.18 -4.93
CA VAL A 168 -1.45 -6.45 -5.69
C VAL A 168 -0.52 -5.25 -5.60
N PHE A 169 0.74 -5.53 -5.31
CA PHE A 169 1.80 -4.53 -5.39
C PHE A 169 2.24 -4.31 -6.83
N ILE A 170 2.56 -3.07 -7.16
CA ILE A 170 3.21 -2.71 -8.43
C ILE A 170 4.53 -2.01 -8.14
N GLN A 171 5.52 -2.17 -9.03
CA GLN A 171 6.84 -1.53 -9.00
C GLN A 171 7.75 -1.93 -7.81
N GLY A 172 7.25 -2.44 -6.72
CA GLY A 172 8.02 -2.83 -5.55
C GLY A 172 7.16 -3.48 -4.47
N THR A 173 7.79 -3.97 -3.42
CA THR A 173 7.14 -4.52 -2.23
C THR A 173 7.89 -4.07 -0.99
N TYR A 174 7.24 -4.04 0.16
CA TYR A 174 7.95 -3.85 1.42
C TYR A 174 8.75 -5.08 1.83
N PRO A 175 9.89 -4.93 2.52
CA PRO A 175 10.69 -6.06 3.01
C PRO A 175 9.90 -7.08 3.84
N GLN A 176 8.90 -6.59 4.63
CA GLN A 176 8.04 -7.44 5.45
C GLN A 176 6.98 -8.21 4.66
N MET A 177 6.74 -7.85 3.40
CA MET A 177 5.65 -8.36 2.56
C MET A 177 6.13 -9.20 1.38
N LYS A 178 7.32 -9.77 1.48
CA LYS A 178 7.84 -10.70 0.47
C LYS A 178 6.87 -11.87 0.30
N GLY A 179 6.53 -12.19 -0.94
CA GLY A 179 5.59 -13.27 -1.28
C GLY A 179 4.14 -12.83 -1.46
N LYS A 180 3.79 -11.57 -1.17
CA LYS A 180 2.49 -11.01 -1.57
C LYS A 180 2.44 -10.82 -3.10
N PRO A 181 1.25 -10.92 -3.73
CA PRO A 181 1.10 -10.70 -5.16
C PRO A 181 1.74 -9.39 -5.62
N SER A 182 2.58 -9.43 -6.64
CA SER A 182 3.29 -8.24 -7.11
C SER A 182 3.63 -8.33 -8.60
N ILE A 183 3.64 -7.17 -9.25
CA ILE A 183 4.09 -6.99 -10.64
C ILE A 183 5.25 -5.99 -10.58
N ILE A 184 6.46 -6.48 -10.80
CA ILE A 184 7.70 -5.70 -10.69
C ILE A 184 8.47 -5.79 -12.00
N MET A 185 9.16 -4.71 -12.36
CA MET A 185 10.11 -4.73 -13.46
C MET A 185 11.43 -5.40 -13.02
N ASP A 186 12.13 -6.03 -13.95
CA ASP A 186 13.50 -6.49 -13.69
C ASP A 186 14.49 -5.32 -13.80
N ASP A 187 14.47 -4.47 -12.77
CA ASP A 187 15.31 -3.27 -12.69
C ASP A 187 16.80 -3.62 -12.59
N VAL A 188 17.15 -4.79 -12.05
CA VAL A 188 18.54 -5.27 -12.04
C VAL A 188 19.01 -5.54 -13.47
N GLN A 189 18.23 -6.32 -14.22
CA GLN A 189 18.57 -6.66 -15.60
C GLN A 189 18.52 -5.44 -16.52
N GLY A 190 17.52 -4.56 -16.34
CA GLY A 190 17.41 -3.32 -17.12
C GLY A 190 18.64 -2.42 -16.96
N SER A 191 19.06 -2.16 -15.73
CA SER A 191 20.25 -1.35 -15.44
C SER A 191 21.54 -2.03 -15.89
N TYR A 192 21.64 -3.35 -15.69
CA TYR A 192 22.77 -4.14 -16.19
C TYR A 192 22.96 -3.97 -17.70
N LEU A 193 21.88 -4.15 -18.47
CA LEU A 193 21.93 -4.04 -19.94
C LEU A 193 22.33 -2.65 -20.42
N VAL A 194 21.76 -1.59 -19.83
CA VAL A 194 22.11 -0.20 -20.18
C VAL A 194 23.57 0.09 -19.87
N THR A 195 24.06 -0.34 -18.69
CA THR A 195 25.44 -0.12 -18.28
C THR A 195 26.39 -0.91 -19.17
N LYS A 196 26.09 -2.17 -19.47
CA LYS A 196 26.85 -3.02 -20.39
C LYS A 196 26.94 -2.41 -21.78
N TYR A 197 25.85 -1.88 -22.30
CA TYR A 197 25.83 -1.20 -23.60
C TYR A 197 26.78 0.01 -23.64
N LEU A 198 26.82 0.82 -22.58
CA LEU A 198 27.79 1.93 -22.49
C LEU A 198 29.24 1.43 -22.48
N ILE A 199 29.50 0.32 -21.77
CA ILE A 199 30.84 -0.29 -21.73
C ILE A 199 31.24 -0.83 -23.11
N GLU A 200 30.34 -1.47 -23.83
CA GLU A 200 30.57 -1.98 -25.21
C GLU A 200 30.86 -0.84 -26.19
N LEU A 201 30.32 0.36 -25.96
CA LEU A 201 30.68 1.59 -26.70
C LEU A 201 32.05 2.17 -26.29
N GLY A 202 32.78 1.55 -25.37
CA GLY A 202 34.11 1.97 -24.94
C GLY A 202 34.12 2.90 -23.74
N HIS A 203 32.99 3.21 -23.14
CA HIS A 203 32.95 4.06 -21.93
C HIS A 203 33.49 3.30 -20.72
N LYS A 204 34.48 3.88 -20.02
CA LYS A 204 35.05 3.35 -18.78
C LYS A 204 34.71 4.18 -17.55
N LYS A 205 34.27 5.43 -17.75
CA LYS A 205 33.86 6.36 -16.69
C LYS A 205 32.36 6.60 -16.82
N ILE A 206 31.56 5.88 -16.06
CA ILE A 206 30.10 5.90 -16.13
C ILE A 206 29.57 6.38 -14.79
N ILE A 207 28.82 7.49 -14.79
CA ILE A 207 28.14 7.99 -13.59
C ILE A 207 26.84 7.23 -13.41
N GLY A 208 26.62 6.70 -12.20
CA GLY A 208 25.37 6.11 -11.79
C GLY A 208 24.55 7.07 -10.91
N ILE A 209 23.27 7.28 -11.23
CA ILE A 209 22.37 8.13 -10.43
C ILE A 209 21.19 7.30 -9.99
N PHE A 210 21.04 7.07 -8.67
CA PHE A 210 20.07 6.13 -8.13
C PHE A 210 19.26 6.71 -6.99
N LYS A 211 17.94 6.55 -7.09
CA LYS A 211 17.00 6.83 -6.01
C LYS A 211 16.99 5.64 -5.05
N ILE A 212 17.44 5.81 -3.81
CA ILE A 212 17.74 4.67 -2.91
C ILE A 212 16.66 4.38 -1.88
N ASP A 213 15.62 5.16 -1.78
CA ASP A 213 14.49 4.89 -0.89
C ASP A 213 13.39 4.01 -1.52
N ASP A 214 13.55 3.63 -2.80
CA ASP A 214 12.66 2.69 -3.51
C ASP A 214 13.40 1.43 -3.96
N ASN A 215 12.69 0.30 -4.05
CA ASN A 215 13.25 -0.98 -4.52
C ASN A 215 13.87 -0.86 -5.91
N GLN A 216 13.25 -0.11 -6.81
CA GLN A 216 13.70 0.06 -8.19
C GLN A 216 15.10 0.69 -8.24
N GLY A 217 15.31 1.77 -7.49
CA GLY A 217 16.60 2.45 -7.48
C GLY A 217 17.73 1.59 -6.91
N ALA A 218 17.47 0.88 -5.82
CA ALA A 218 18.41 -0.07 -5.24
C ALA A 218 18.73 -1.24 -6.21
N ALA A 219 17.70 -1.74 -6.91
CA ALA A 219 17.85 -2.80 -7.90
C ALA A 219 18.67 -2.33 -9.13
N ARG A 220 18.42 -1.12 -9.61
CA ARG A 220 19.20 -0.51 -10.70
C ARG A 220 20.65 -0.29 -10.32
N HIS A 221 20.93 0.17 -9.10
CA HIS A 221 22.30 0.28 -8.59
C HIS A 221 23.00 -1.08 -8.61
N LYS A 222 22.31 -2.14 -8.18
CA LYS A 222 22.87 -3.50 -8.22
C LYS A 222 23.20 -3.96 -9.65
N GLY A 223 22.34 -3.67 -10.62
CA GLY A 223 22.56 -3.98 -12.03
C GLY A 223 23.77 -3.23 -12.61
N TYR A 224 23.92 -1.94 -12.29
CA TYR A 224 25.07 -1.14 -12.63
C TYR A 224 26.38 -1.74 -12.08
N ILE A 225 26.44 -2.05 -10.77
CA ILE A 225 27.62 -2.66 -10.15
C ILE A 225 27.97 -3.98 -10.84
N LYS A 226 26.98 -4.81 -11.14
CA LYS A 226 27.22 -6.11 -11.80
C LYS A 226 27.88 -5.93 -13.16
N ALA A 227 27.41 -5.02 -13.99
CA ALA A 227 27.97 -4.77 -15.32
C ALA A 227 29.40 -4.22 -15.25
N MET A 228 29.68 -3.29 -14.32
CA MET A 228 31.02 -2.74 -14.11
C MET A 228 31.99 -3.82 -13.66
N ALA A 229 31.60 -4.67 -12.72
CA ALA A 229 32.42 -5.76 -12.20
C ALA A 229 32.75 -6.80 -13.27
N GLU A 230 31.80 -7.23 -14.09
CA GLU A 230 32.01 -8.18 -15.18
C GLU A 230 32.97 -7.64 -16.25
N ALA A 231 33.01 -6.31 -16.42
CA ALA A 231 33.94 -5.65 -17.34
C ALA A 231 35.31 -5.31 -16.71
N ASN A 232 35.57 -5.73 -15.47
CA ASN A 232 36.75 -5.38 -14.69
C ASN A 232 36.98 -3.86 -14.56
N ILE A 233 35.90 -3.07 -14.54
CA ILE A 233 35.95 -1.64 -14.28
C ILE A 233 35.77 -1.43 -12.77
N PRO A 234 36.75 -0.82 -12.07
CA PRO A 234 36.66 -0.61 -10.63
C PRO A 234 35.45 0.22 -10.24
N TYR A 235 34.81 -0.15 -9.13
CA TYR A 235 33.74 0.67 -8.54
C TYR A 235 34.34 1.97 -7.99
N ASP A 236 33.83 3.09 -8.49
CA ASP A 236 34.19 4.42 -8.04
C ASP A 236 33.01 5.02 -7.25
N PRO A 237 33.10 5.12 -5.90
CA PRO A 237 32.04 5.70 -5.09
C PRO A 237 31.68 7.14 -5.46
N ASP A 238 32.66 7.92 -5.94
CA ASP A 238 32.45 9.31 -6.34
C ASP A 238 31.68 9.44 -7.66
N ALA A 239 31.66 8.38 -8.46
CA ALA A 239 30.86 8.30 -9.68
C ALA A 239 29.43 7.78 -9.41
N VAL A 240 29.05 7.51 -8.15
CA VAL A 240 27.71 7.03 -7.78
C VAL A 240 26.96 8.06 -6.95
N ILE A 241 25.97 8.67 -7.57
CA ILE A 241 25.11 9.67 -6.94
C ILE A 241 23.85 8.97 -6.41
N THR A 242 23.63 9.07 -5.10
CA THR A 242 22.41 8.55 -4.47
C THR A 242 21.55 9.69 -3.95
N PHE A 243 20.23 9.55 -4.10
CA PHE A 243 19.28 10.54 -3.65
C PHE A 243 17.99 9.88 -3.10
N HIS A 244 17.21 10.66 -2.35
CA HIS A 244 15.91 10.26 -1.82
C HIS A 244 14.80 11.09 -2.47
N THR A 245 13.56 10.75 -2.17
CA THR A 245 12.38 11.46 -2.68
C THR A 245 12.45 12.96 -2.41
N GLU A 246 12.92 13.35 -1.23
CA GLU A 246 12.91 14.73 -0.78
C GLU A 246 13.91 15.64 -1.52
N ASP A 247 15.00 15.07 -2.02
CA ASP A 247 16.08 15.82 -2.68
C ASP A 247 16.19 15.55 -4.19
N ARG A 248 15.20 14.85 -4.76
CA ARG A 248 15.20 14.41 -6.17
C ARG A 248 15.34 15.56 -7.18
N ASP A 249 14.79 16.71 -6.88
CA ASP A 249 14.73 17.84 -7.82
C ASP A 249 15.99 18.73 -7.76
N THR A 250 16.84 18.56 -6.75
CA THR A 250 18.00 19.41 -6.51
C THR A 250 19.32 18.63 -6.49
N LYS A 251 19.41 17.58 -5.72
CA LYS A 251 20.67 16.86 -5.45
C LYS A 251 21.27 16.21 -6.68
N PRO A 252 20.55 15.47 -7.54
CA PRO A 252 21.14 14.83 -8.70
C PRO A 252 21.82 15.80 -9.65
N SER A 253 21.15 16.90 -10.00
CA SER A 253 21.69 17.91 -10.91
C SER A 253 22.89 18.65 -10.32
N ALA A 254 22.83 19.02 -9.04
CA ALA A 254 23.93 19.69 -8.34
C ALA A 254 25.19 18.81 -8.28
N MET A 255 25.02 17.52 -7.92
CA MET A 255 26.14 16.59 -7.83
C MET A 255 26.75 16.26 -9.19
N VAL A 256 25.97 16.16 -10.27
CA VAL A 256 26.49 15.99 -11.64
C VAL A 256 27.29 17.20 -12.05
N ALA A 257 26.79 18.41 -11.79
CA ALA A 257 27.51 19.66 -12.10
C ALA A 257 28.85 19.73 -11.35
N ASP A 258 28.88 19.41 -10.05
CA ASP A 258 30.10 19.35 -9.25
C ASP A 258 31.09 18.29 -9.76
N PHE A 259 30.60 17.09 -10.12
CA PHE A 259 31.44 16.03 -10.69
C PHE A 259 32.10 16.47 -12.02
N ILE A 260 31.38 17.18 -12.88
CA ILE A 260 31.92 17.69 -14.13
C ILE A 260 32.94 18.82 -13.87
N ALA A 261 32.70 19.67 -12.89
CA ALA A 261 33.59 20.80 -12.58
C ALA A 261 34.92 20.36 -11.95
N ARG A 262 35.00 19.19 -11.35
CA ARG A 262 36.24 18.63 -10.75
C ARG A 262 37.16 17.93 -11.75
N LYS A 263 36.74 17.77 -13.00
CA LYS A 263 37.50 17.13 -14.09
C LYS A 263 37.99 18.15 -15.10
#